data_1ff72ae5f4eb666f8f81547276a49605
#
_entry.id   1ff72ae5f4eb666f8f81547276a49605
#
_cell.length_a   1.000
_cell.length_b   1.000
_cell.length_c   1.000
_cell.angle_alpha   90.00
_cell.angle_beta   90.00
_cell.angle_gamma   90.00
#
_symmetry.space_group_name_H-M   'P 1'
#
loop_
_entity.id
_entity.type
_entity.pdbx_description
1 polymer ?
#
loop_
_entity_poly.entity_id
_entity_poly.type
_entity_poly.pdbx_seq_one_letter_code
_entity_poly.pdbx_strand_id
1 'polypeptide(L)'
;VYSSMTDVVRQDAASGILRNATALRQMLERGEVEVPHIDLNYPDIESIGGGEFLECLEDAYARYGRDETIVITRSNKRANRFNEGIRRYILSAEEQIESGDRLMVVKNNYYYTERMEKSPMSFIANGDIALLKRIRRFEDFYGFHFADAILSFGDYGNTEIECKILLDTLSSESPSLTREQSRQLFDEVEKDYMDTASRLKRFRQIRENPHYNAL
;
A
#
# COMPACT_ATOMS: atom_id res chain seq x y z
N VAL A 1 16.59 -2.49 -28.99
CA VAL A 1 17.88 -2.22 -28.33
C VAL A 1 17.75 -2.78 -26.91
N TYR A 2 18.57 -3.77 -26.57
CA TYR A 2 18.64 -4.30 -25.19
C TYR A 2 19.79 -3.59 -24.50
N SER A 3 19.55 -2.98 -23.32
CA SER A 3 20.60 -2.48 -22.44
C SER A 3 20.62 -3.31 -21.17
N SER A 4 21.79 -3.78 -20.76
CA SER A 4 21.98 -4.51 -19.51
C SER A 4 22.61 -3.59 -18.49
N MET A 5 22.00 -3.42 -17.33
CA MET A 5 22.57 -2.72 -16.18
C MET A 5 23.30 -3.72 -15.29
N THR A 6 24.61 -3.64 -15.23
CA THR A 6 25.48 -4.58 -14.50
C THR A 6 26.01 -4.03 -13.19
N ASP A 7 26.05 -2.70 -13.04
CA ASP A 7 26.66 -2.05 -11.89
C ASP A 7 25.61 -1.61 -10.87
N VAL A 8 25.85 -1.93 -9.59
CA VAL A 8 25.01 -1.50 -8.49
C VAL A 8 25.57 -0.19 -7.90
N VAL A 9 24.83 0.90 -8.10
CA VAL A 9 25.24 2.27 -7.70
C VAL A 9 24.69 2.68 -6.34
N ARG A 10 23.63 2.01 -5.84
CA ARG A 10 22.88 2.42 -4.65
C ARG A 10 23.48 1.95 -3.32
N GLN A 11 24.40 1.01 -3.35
CA GLN A 11 24.97 0.36 -2.14
C GLN A 11 26.49 0.44 -2.19
N ASP A 12 27.10 0.64 -1.01
CA ASP A 12 28.54 0.56 -0.86
C ASP A 12 29.04 -0.87 -1.16
N ALA A 13 30.21 -1.00 -1.75
CA ALA A 13 30.84 -2.30 -2.02
C ALA A 13 31.08 -3.14 -0.75
N ALA A 14 31.17 -2.51 0.42
CA ALA A 14 31.29 -3.15 1.73
C ALA A 14 29.94 -3.57 2.35
N SER A 15 28.81 -3.22 1.73
CA SER A 15 27.47 -3.53 2.25
C SER A 15 27.20 -5.04 2.25
N GLY A 16 26.80 -5.58 3.40
CA GLY A 16 26.34 -6.95 3.56
C GLY A 16 25.05 -7.21 2.81
N ILE A 17 24.19 -6.21 2.69
CA ILE A 17 22.95 -6.29 1.89
C ILE A 17 23.30 -6.55 0.43
N LEU A 18 24.23 -5.77 -0.15
CA LEU A 18 24.67 -5.96 -1.53
C LEU A 18 25.34 -7.32 -1.76
N ARG A 19 26.18 -7.76 -0.81
CA ARG A 19 26.87 -9.05 -0.86
C ARG A 19 25.89 -10.22 -0.88
N ASN A 20 24.94 -10.24 0.07
CA ASN A 20 23.93 -11.28 0.14
C ASN A 20 23.00 -11.27 -1.10
N ALA A 21 22.55 -10.10 -1.54
CA ALA A 21 21.75 -9.97 -2.76
C ALA A 21 22.49 -10.47 -4.01
N THR A 22 23.79 -10.19 -4.11
CA THR A 22 24.63 -10.66 -5.22
C THR A 22 24.82 -12.19 -5.19
N ALA A 23 25.04 -12.77 -4.01
CA ALA A 23 25.15 -14.21 -3.82
C ALA A 23 23.85 -14.93 -4.24
N LEU A 24 22.70 -14.40 -3.80
CA LEU A 24 21.38 -14.92 -4.20
C LEU A 24 21.16 -14.85 -5.72
N ARG A 25 21.51 -13.74 -6.35
CA ARG A 25 21.40 -13.60 -7.81
C ARG A 25 22.25 -14.61 -8.55
N GLN A 26 23.52 -14.78 -8.15
CA GLN A 26 24.44 -15.74 -8.76
C GLN A 26 23.96 -17.19 -8.59
N MET A 27 23.40 -17.52 -7.43
CA MET A 27 22.80 -18.82 -7.16
C MET A 27 21.63 -19.10 -8.11
N LEU A 28 20.74 -18.11 -8.32
CA LEU A 28 19.62 -18.22 -9.27
C LEU A 28 20.10 -18.34 -10.73
N GLU A 29 21.14 -17.59 -11.12
CA GLU A 29 21.75 -17.65 -12.47
C GLU A 29 22.36 -19.02 -12.76
N ARG A 30 22.89 -19.72 -11.75
CA ARG A 30 23.42 -21.09 -11.86
C ARG A 30 22.34 -22.17 -11.83
N GLY A 31 21.09 -21.80 -11.53
CA GLY A 31 19.98 -22.74 -11.38
C GLY A 31 20.10 -23.61 -10.12
N GLU A 32 20.83 -23.17 -9.12
CA GLU A 32 20.97 -23.85 -7.83
C GLU A 32 19.69 -23.74 -7.03
N VAL A 33 19.14 -24.89 -6.56
CA VAL A 33 17.90 -24.96 -5.75
C VAL A 33 18.28 -25.35 -4.33
N GLU A 34 19.00 -24.48 -3.66
CA GLU A 34 19.40 -24.65 -2.25
C GLU A 34 18.79 -23.53 -1.39
N VAL A 35 18.73 -23.79 -0.08
CA VAL A 35 18.35 -22.73 0.87
C VAL A 35 19.49 -21.72 0.93
N PRO A 36 19.25 -20.45 0.59
CA PRO A 36 20.31 -19.45 0.58
C PRO A 36 20.85 -19.24 1.98
N HIS A 37 22.17 -19.17 2.08
CA HIS A 37 22.86 -18.77 3.30
C HIS A 37 23.00 -17.24 3.32
N ILE A 38 22.48 -16.60 4.38
CA ILE A 38 22.65 -15.16 4.60
C ILE A 38 23.87 -14.97 5.52
N ASP A 39 24.87 -14.26 5.03
CA ASP A 39 26.04 -13.90 5.83
C ASP A 39 25.69 -12.67 6.71
N LEU A 40 25.75 -12.88 8.01
CA LEU A 40 25.41 -11.88 9.04
C LEU A 40 26.64 -11.11 9.57
N ASN A 41 27.85 -11.39 9.04
CA ASN A 41 29.11 -10.78 9.52
C ASN A 41 29.33 -9.36 8.95
N TYR A 42 28.28 -8.59 8.82
CA TYR A 42 28.30 -7.22 8.31
C TYR A 42 27.59 -6.27 9.27
N PRO A 43 28.11 -5.04 9.44
CA PRO A 43 27.53 -4.08 10.39
C PRO A 43 26.16 -3.54 10.01
N ASP A 44 25.75 -3.73 8.73
CA ASP A 44 24.46 -3.34 8.18
C ASP A 44 23.42 -4.47 8.19
N ILE A 45 23.76 -5.62 8.81
CA ILE A 45 22.85 -6.76 8.95
C ILE A 45 22.85 -7.26 10.40
N GLU A 46 21.67 -7.36 10.96
CA GLU A 46 21.44 -7.89 12.29
C GLU A 46 20.37 -8.99 12.25
N SER A 47 20.58 -10.06 13.02
CA SER A 47 19.59 -11.11 13.23
C SER A 47 18.93 -10.94 14.58
N ILE A 48 17.63 -10.77 14.60
CA ILE A 48 16.82 -10.61 15.81
C ILE A 48 15.88 -11.78 16.02
N GLY A 49 15.64 -12.13 17.28
CA GLY A 49 14.63 -13.11 17.65
C GLY A 49 13.22 -12.59 17.50
N GLY A 50 12.25 -13.49 17.30
CA GLY A 50 10.84 -13.08 17.19
C GLY A 50 10.29 -12.38 18.43
N GLY A 51 10.84 -12.65 19.62
CA GLY A 51 10.46 -11.98 20.88
C GLY A 51 10.98 -10.54 20.99
N GLU A 52 12.06 -10.21 20.28
CA GLU A 52 12.72 -8.90 20.31
C GLU A 52 12.22 -7.98 19.19
N PHE A 53 11.42 -8.50 18.28
CA PHE A 53 11.03 -7.80 17.06
C PHE A 53 10.34 -6.46 17.31
N LEU A 54 9.42 -6.39 18.27
CA LEU A 54 8.68 -5.14 18.54
C LEU A 54 9.59 -4.08 19.15
N GLU A 55 10.48 -4.45 20.07
CA GLU A 55 11.47 -3.56 20.68
C GLU A 55 12.44 -3.02 19.63
N CYS A 56 13.02 -3.90 18.82
CA CYS A 56 13.92 -3.50 17.72
C CYS A 56 13.21 -2.58 16.69
N LEU A 57 11.93 -2.81 16.42
CA LEU A 57 11.19 -1.98 15.49
C LEU A 57 10.86 -0.60 16.09
N GLU A 58 10.53 -0.55 17.40
CA GLU A 58 10.32 0.70 18.13
C GLU A 58 11.59 1.54 18.16
N ASP A 59 12.75 0.91 18.44
CA ASP A 59 14.06 1.54 18.38
C ASP A 59 14.40 2.05 16.96
N ALA A 60 14.08 1.27 15.93
CA ALA A 60 14.28 1.68 14.54
C ALA A 60 13.41 2.90 14.18
N TYR A 61 12.15 2.91 14.60
CA TYR A 61 11.26 4.08 14.41
C TYR A 61 11.75 5.31 15.18
N ALA A 62 12.28 5.13 16.39
CA ALA A 62 12.84 6.24 17.17
C ALA A 62 14.13 6.79 16.55
N ARG A 63 14.98 5.93 16.00
CA ARG A 63 16.28 6.30 15.42
C ARG A 63 16.22 6.84 14.01
N TYR A 64 15.43 6.20 13.14
CA TYR A 64 15.41 6.48 11.70
C TYR A 64 14.11 7.14 11.25
N GLY A 65 13.07 7.06 12.06
CA GLY A 65 11.73 7.51 11.69
C GLY A 65 10.91 6.44 10.95
N ARG A 66 9.61 6.63 10.95
CA ARG A 66 8.65 5.72 10.29
C ARG A 66 8.74 5.77 8.76
N ASP A 67 9.28 6.86 8.20
CA ASP A 67 9.45 7.05 6.76
C ASP A 67 10.62 6.24 6.20
N GLU A 68 11.64 6.04 7.02
CA GLU A 68 12.87 5.35 6.64
C GLU A 68 12.90 3.88 7.11
N THR A 69 11.82 3.39 7.74
CA THR A 69 11.75 2.04 8.28
C THR A 69 10.60 1.26 7.67
N ILE A 70 10.89 0.08 7.10
CA ILE A 70 9.89 -0.79 6.48
C ILE A 70 10.03 -2.24 6.94
N VAL A 71 8.90 -2.91 7.14
CA VAL A 71 8.82 -4.36 7.41
C VAL A 71 8.43 -5.09 6.13
N ILE A 72 9.32 -5.92 5.60
CA ILE A 72 9.09 -6.70 4.40
C ILE A 72 8.59 -8.10 4.77
N THR A 73 7.47 -8.52 4.19
CA THR A 73 6.87 -9.82 4.43
C THR A 73 6.63 -10.59 3.12
N ARG A 74 6.48 -11.90 3.21
CA ARG A 74 6.25 -12.76 2.04
C ARG A 74 4.78 -12.87 1.61
N SER A 75 3.83 -12.29 2.36
CA SER A 75 2.40 -12.39 2.05
C SER A 75 1.60 -11.27 2.70
N ASN A 76 0.48 -10.87 2.05
CA ASN A 76 -0.45 -9.88 2.59
C ASN A 76 -1.02 -10.29 3.95
N LYS A 77 -1.34 -11.56 4.15
CA LYS A 77 -1.77 -12.09 5.44
C LYS A 77 -0.78 -11.79 6.56
N ARG A 78 0.53 -11.95 6.30
CA ARG A 78 1.57 -11.59 7.27
C ARG A 78 1.70 -10.10 7.43
N ALA A 79 1.66 -9.34 6.32
CA ALA A 79 1.70 -7.88 6.36
C ALA A 79 0.58 -7.33 7.24
N ASN A 80 -0.66 -7.79 7.06
CA ASN A 80 -1.80 -7.37 7.86
C ASN A 80 -1.60 -7.65 9.36
N ARG A 81 -1.06 -8.84 9.71
CA ARG A 81 -0.75 -9.15 11.12
C ARG A 81 0.34 -8.24 11.71
N PHE A 82 1.39 -7.92 10.94
CA PHE A 82 2.40 -6.97 11.38
C PHE A 82 1.84 -5.57 11.50
N ASN A 83 1.05 -5.10 10.52
CA ASN A 83 0.40 -3.80 10.58
C ASN A 83 -0.52 -3.67 11.80
N GLU A 84 -1.34 -4.68 12.09
CA GLU A 84 -2.19 -4.72 13.27
C GLU A 84 -1.37 -4.67 14.57
N GLY A 85 -0.30 -5.48 14.65
CA GLY A 85 0.60 -5.50 15.81
C GLY A 85 1.32 -4.17 16.01
N ILE A 86 1.87 -3.58 14.95
CA ILE A 86 2.55 -2.27 14.99
C ILE A 86 1.57 -1.18 15.43
N ARG A 87 0.40 -1.12 14.81
CA ARG A 87 -0.62 -0.13 15.15
C ARG A 87 -1.03 -0.24 16.60
N ARG A 88 -1.30 -1.45 17.09
CA ARG A 88 -1.78 -1.68 18.45
C ARG A 88 -0.70 -1.47 19.52
N TYR A 89 0.50 -2.03 19.33
CA TYR A 89 1.51 -2.11 20.39
C TYR A 89 2.54 -0.96 20.33
N ILE A 90 2.87 -0.45 19.15
CA ILE A 90 3.85 0.61 19.00
C ILE A 90 3.15 1.98 18.85
N LEU A 91 2.08 2.05 18.04
CA LEU A 91 1.42 3.31 17.74
C LEU A 91 0.21 3.59 18.65
N SER A 92 -0.19 2.63 19.49
CA SER A 92 -1.36 2.73 20.38
C SER A 92 -2.67 3.10 19.67
N ALA A 93 -2.81 2.68 18.41
CA ALA A 93 -4.00 2.93 17.62
C ALA A 93 -5.15 2.02 18.07
N GLU A 94 -6.32 2.59 18.27
CA GLU A 94 -7.53 1.88 18.77
C GLU A 94 -8.54 1.64 17.64
N GLU A 95 -8.62 2.56 16.68
CA GLU A 95 -9.60 2.51 15.60
C GLU A 95 -9.07 1.72 14.37
N GLN A 96 -9.97 1.35 13.45
CA GLN A 96 -9.61 0.65 12.23
C GLN A 96 -8.64 1.48 11.37
N ILE A 97 -8.85 2.78 11.28
CA ILE A 97 -7.93 3.77 10.69
C ILE A 97 -7.93 5.04 11.53
N GLU A 98 -6.79 5.72 11.60
CA GLU A 98 -6.62 6.97 12.34
C GLU A 98 -5.77 7.97 11.55
N SER A 99 -5.94 9.27 11.88
CA SER A 99 -5.05 10.30 11.35
C SER A 99 -3.59 10.00 11.71
N GLY A 100 -2.70 10.03 10.72
CA GLY A 100 -1.31 9.62 10.86
C GLY A 100 -1.01 8.21 10.35
N ASP A 101 -2.04 7.42 10.01
CA ASP A 101 -1.84 6.13 9.34
C ASP A 101 -1.28 6.32 7.92
N ARG A 102 -0.49 5.34 7.49
CA ARG A 102 0.01 5.24 6.12
C ARG A 102 -0.74 4.16 5.39
N LEU A 103 -1.30 4.55 4.28
CA LEU A 103 -2.11 3.69 3.43
C LEU A 103 -1.39 3.49 2.10
N MET A 104 -1.26 2.25 1.67
CA MET A 104 -0.75 1.93 0.34
C MET A 104 -1.93 1.76 -0.62
N VAL A 105 -1.86 2.48 -1.72
CA VAL A 105 -2.85 2.35 -2.81
C VAL A 105 -2.66 1.02 -3.52
N VAL A 106 -3.73 0.25 -3.66
CA VAL A 106 -3.67 -1.12 -4.24
C VAL A 106 -4.19 -1.20 -5.68
N LYS A 107 -4.64 -0.08 -6.24
CA LYS A 107 -5.17 0.01 -7.60
C LYS A 107 -4.98 1.40 -8.16
N ASN A 108 -4.57 1.51 -9.44
CA ASN A 108 -4.49 2.80 -10.12
C ASN A 108 -5.84 3.52 -10.11
N ASN A 109 -5.82 4.79 -9.74
CA ASN A 109 -7.01 5.63 -9.69
C ASN A 109 -6.79 6.95 -10.44
N TYR A 110 -7.65 7.21 -11.41
CA TYR A 110 -7.64 8.42 -12.24
C TYR A 110 -8.72 9.41 -11.83
N TYR A 111 -9.74 8.93 -11.14
CA TYR A 111 -10.97 9.65 -10.82
C TYR A 111 -10.72 10.94 -10.04
N TYR A 112 -9.86 10.91 -9.03
CA TYR A 112 -9.62 12.07 -8.17
C TYR A 112 -8.68 13.08 -8.84
N THR A 113 -7.69 12.64 -9.58
CA THR A 113 -6.69 13.52 -10.23
C THR A 113 -7.27 14.25 -11.44
N GLU A 114 -8.16 13.62 -12.23
CA GLU A 114 -8.85 14.24 -13.36
C GLU A 114 -9.76 15.41 -12.97
N ARG A 115 -10.15 15.50 -11.70
CA ARG A 115 -11.00 16.56 -11.15
C ARG A 115 -10.23 17.71 -10.51
N MET A 116 -8.90 17.62 -10.45
CA MET A 116 -8.03 18.67 -9.94
C MET A 116 -7.63 19.60 -11.08
N GLU A 117 -7.81 20.92 -10.92
CA GLU A 117 -7.40 21.90 -11.94
C GLU A 117 -5.90 21.87 -12.26
N LYS A 118 -5.06 21.56 -11.25
CA LYS A 118 -3.62 21.43 -11.38
C LYS A 118 -3.12 20.30 -10.49
N SER A 119 -3.17 19.08 -10.99
CA SER A 119 -2.60 17.95 -10.27
C SER A 119 -1.13 17.77 -10.64
N PRO A 120 -0.21 17.63 -9.67
CA PRO A 120 1.19 17.28 -9.95
C PRO A 120 1.34 15.80 -10.38
N MET A 121 0.29 15.00 -10.21
CA MET A 121 0.22 13.61 -10.63
C MET A 121 -0.88 13.41 -11.67
N SER A 122 -0.63 12.59 -12.69
CA SER A 122 -1.63 12.25 -13.71
C SER A 122 -2.68 11.24 -13.20
N PHE A 123 -2.31 10.41 -12.26
CA PHE A 123 -3.17 9.44 -11.57
C PHE A 123 -2.52 9.03 -10.25
N ILE A 124 -3.28 8.44 -9.33
CA ILE A 124 -2.77 7.81 -8.13
C ILE A 124 -2.36 6.39 -8.51
N ALA A 125 -1.10 6.04 -8.34
CA ALA A 125 -0.57 4.75 -8.78
C ALA A 125 -0.78 3.65 -7.73
N ASN A 126 -0.92 2.41 -8.21
CA ASN A 126 -0.78 1.25 -7.36
C ASN A 126 0.64 1.22 -6.76
N GLY A 127 0.75 1.13 -5.45
CA GLY A 127 2.00 1.19 -4.70
C GLY A 127 2.31 2.56 -4.11
N ASP A 128 1.61 3.64 -4.50
CA ASP A 128 1.76 4.94 -3.85
C ASP A 128 1.40 4.85 -2.36
N ILE A 129 2.20 5.51 -1.53
CA ILE A 129 1.96 5.63 -0.10
C ILE A 129 1.36 7.00 0.21
N ALA A 130 0.23 6.99 0.89
CA ALA A 130 -0.46 8.19 1.33
C ALA A 130 -0.52 8.25 2.85
N LEU A 131 -0.29 9.44 3.40
CA LEU A 131 -0.53 9.75 4.81
C LEU A 131 -1.99 10.13 5.01
N LEU A 132 -2.70 9.44 5.87
CA LEU A 132 -4.06 9.80 6.28
C LEU A 132 -4.02 11.04 7.16
N LYS A 133 -4.37 12.19 6.61
CA LYS A 133 -4.36 13.47 7.32
C LYS A 133 -5.58 13.66 8.20
N ARG A 134 -6.75 13.29 7.67
CA ARG A 134 -8.01 13.52 8.36
C ARG A 134 -9.10 12.58 7.84
N ILE A 135 -9.91 12.05 8.76
CA ILE A 135 -11.16 11.36 8.47
C ILE A 135 -12.30 12.36 8.72
N ARG A 136 -13.22 12.48 7.77
CA ARG A 136 -14.39 13.34 7.90
C ARG A 136 -15.61 12.60 8.42
N ARG A 137 -15.85 11.40 7.87
CA ARG A 137 -16.95 10.54 8.29
C ARG A 137 -16.72 9.11 7.85
N PHE A 138 -17.40 8.20 8.51
CA PHE A 138 -17.57 6.81 8.09
C PHE A 138 -18.99 6.64 7.54
N GLU A 139 -19.16 5.76 6.56
CA GLU A 139 -20.46 5.40 6.04
C GLU A 139 -20.51 3.94 5.58
N ASP A 140 -21.69 3.31 5.75
CA ASP A 140 -21.98 1.99 5.23
C ASP A 140 -22.89 2.16 4.02
N PHE A 141 -22.42 1.77 2.84
CA PHE A 141 -23.14 1.94 1.60
C PHE A 141 -22.86 0.78 0.63
N TYR A 142 -23.84 0.39 -0.18
CA TYR A 142 -23.70 -0.71 -1.14
C TYR A 142 -23.24 -2.04 -0.54
N GLY A 143 -23.41 -2.24 0.76
CA GLY A 143 -22.93 -3.44 1.47
C GLY A 143 -21.44 -3.43 1.77
N PHE A 144 -20.78 -2.27 1.73
CA PHE A 144 -19.38 -2.03 2.04
C PHE A 144 -19.23 -0.86 3.02
N HIS A 145 -18.05 -0.80 3.66
CA HIS A 145 -17.68 0.24 4.61
C HIS A 145 -16.75 1.25 3.95
N PHE A 146 -17.06 2.52 4.05
CA PHE A 146 -16.27 3.60 3.46
C PHE A 146 -15.89 4.64 4.50
N ALA A 147 -14.82 5.39 4.19
CA ALA A 147 -14.48 6.61 4.90
C ALA A 147 -14.23 7.75 3.90
N ASP A 148 -14.81 8.92 4.15
CA ASP A 148 -14.42 10.16 3.49
C ASP A 148 -13.21 10.72 4.21
N ALA A 149 -12.10 10.90 3.51
CA ALA A 149 -10.82 11.25 4.10
C ALA A 149 -10.00 12.23 3.25
N ILE A 150 -9.00 12.83 3.86
CA ILE A 150 -7.96 13.60 3.19
C ILE A 150 -6.67 12.82 3.29
N LEU A 151 -6.13 12.43 2.13
CA LEU A 151 -4.84 11.77 1.97
C LEU A 151 -3.79 12.74 1.45
N SER A 152 -2.57 12.66 1.98
CA SER A 152 -1.42 13.44 1.53
C SER A 152 -0.38 12.52 0.90
N PHE A 153 0.05 12.82 -0.31
CA PHE A 153 1.01 12.04 -1.08
C PHE A 153 2.38 12.73 -1.06
N GLY A 154 3.30 12.19 -0.25
CA GLY A 154 4.64 12.76 -0.03
C GLY A 154 5.46 12.87 -1.30
N ASP A 155 5.47 11.84 -2.14
CA ASP A 155 6.23 11.77 -3.39
C ASP A 155 5.79 12.81 -4.44
N TYR A 156 4.62 13.41 -4.23
CA TYR A 156 4.04 14.44 -5.10
C TYR A 156 3.92 15.79 -4.38
N GLY A 157 4.94 16.14 -3.60
CA GLY A 157 5.02 17.45 -2.92
C GLY A 157 3.98 17.62 -1.81
N ASN A 158 3.62 16.56 -1.13
CA ASN A 158 2.55 16.53 -0.10
C ASN A 158 1.18 16.96 -0.64
N THR A 159 0.89 16.62 -1.90
CA THR A 159 -0.42 16.92 -2.49
C THR A 159 -1.52 16.24 -1.70
N GLU A 160 -2.50 17.04 -1.28
CA GLU A 160 -3.66 16.56 -0.54
C GLU A 160 -4.81 16.26 -1.50
N ILE A 161 -5.40 15.08 -1.34
CA ILE A 161 -6.57 14.63 -2.11
C ILE A 161 -7.69 14.27 -1.13
N GLU A 162 -8.85 14.90 -1.33
CA GLU A 162 -10.08 14.49 -0.67
C GLU A 162 -10.67 13.31 -1.44
N CYS A 163 -10.78 12.16 -0.79
CA CYS A 163 -11.18 10.91 -1.43
C CYS A 163 -12.01 10.03 -0.50
N LYS A 164 -12.64 9.04 -1.10
CA LYS A 164 -13.31 7.94 -0.41
C LYS A 164 -12.38 6.74 -0.33
N ILE A 165 -12.26 6.15 0.85
CA ILE A 165 -11.47 4.94 1.12
C ILE A 165 -12.42 3.78 1.32
N LEU A 166 -12.12 2.63 0.72
CA LEU A 166 -12.86 1.38 0.91
C LEU A 166 -12.21 0.57 2.03
N LEU A 167 -12.81 0.58 3.21
CA LEU A 167 -12.24 0.00 4.43
C LEU A 167 -12.15 -1.53 4.42
N ASP A 168 -13.03 -2.19 3.66
CA ASP A 168 -13.05 -3.65 3.54
C ASP A 168 -11.74 -4.22 2.95
N THR A 169 -10.98 -3.41 2.21
CA THR A 169 -9.69 -3.82 1.65
C THR A 169 -8.57 -3.86 2.67
N LEU A 170 -8.67 -3.12 3.77
CA LEU A 170 -7.62 -2.99 4.78
C LEU A 170 -7.34 -4.29 5.54
N SER A 171 -8.36 -5.09 5.78
CA SER A 171 -8.27 -6.39 6.47
C SER A 171 -8.23 -7.59 5.51
N SER A 172 -8.36 -7.35 4.21
CA SER A 172 -8.39 -8.41 3.21
C SER A 172 -7.02 -9.07 3.04
N GLU A 173 -6.98 -10.41 2.92
CA GLU A 173 -5.78 -11.15 2.51
C GLU A 173 -5.47 -10.96 1.00
N SER A 174 -6.46 -10.51 0.24
CA SER A 174 -6.33 -10.13 -1.18
C SER A 174 -5.81 -8.68 -1.28
N PRO A 175 -4.99 -8.37 -2.28
CA PRO A 175 -4.47 -7.00 -2.46
C PRO A 175 -5.57 -5.98 -2.85
N SER A 176 -6.76 -6.44 -3.21
CA SER A 176 -7.91 -5.61 -3.57
C SER A 176 -9.19 -6.42 -3.37
N LEU A 177 -10.36 -5.82 -3.65
CA LEU A 177 -11.61 -6.55 -3.68
C LEU A 177 -11.50 -7.79 -4.58
N THR A 178 -12.08 -8.89 -4.12
CA THR A 178 -12.24 -10.09 -4.95
C THR A 178 -13.11 -9.79 -6.18
N ARG A 179 -13.09 -10.67 -7.18
CA ARG A 179 -13.96 -10.51 -8.36
C ARG A 179 -15.43 -10.48 -7.99
N GLU A 180 -15.83 -11.26 -7.01
CA GLU A 180 -17.21 -11.33 -6.52
C GLU A 180 -17.61 -10.02 -5.82
N GLN A 181 -16.77 -9.51 -4.92
CA GLN A 181 -16.98 -8.23 -4.25
C GLN A 181 -16.99 -7.05 -5.23
N SER A 182 -16.06 -7.05 -6.20
CA SER A 182 -16.02 -6.00 -7.23
C SER A 182 -17.29 -6.01 -8.09
N ARG A 183 -17.81 -7.20 -8.40
CA ARG A 183 -19.07 -7.35 -9.12
C ARG A 183 -20.25 -6.89 -8.26
N GLN A 184 -20.29 -7.30 -6.99
CA GLN A 184 -21.31 -6.87 -6.05
C GLN A 184 -21.37 -5.33 -5.96
N LEU A 185 -20.22 -4.67 -5.78
CA LEU A 185 -20.14 -3.21 -5.73
C LEU A 185 -20.67 -2.60 -7.04
N PHE A 186 -20.28 -3.14 -8.20
CA PHE A 186 -20.76 -2.68 -9.49
C PHE A 186 -22.28 -2.80 -9.60
N ASP A 187 -22.84 -3.97 -9.28
CA ASP A 187 -24.26 -4.28 -9.40
C ASP A 187 -25.08 -3.41 -8.43
N GLU A 188 -24.58 -3.13 -7.22
CA GLU A 188 -25.25 -2.26 -6.26
C GLU A 188 -25.23 -0.78 -6.74
N VAL A 189 -24.10 -0.29 -7.20
CA VAL A 189 -23.99 1.07 -7.77
C VAL A 189 -24.83 1.21 -9.03
N GLU A 190 -24.94 0.18 -9.87
CA GLU A 190 -25.75 0.21 -11.08
C GLU A 190 -27.23 0.44 -10.79
N LYS A 191 -27.76 -0.05 -9.64
CA LYS A 191 -29.16 0.13 -9.24
C LYS A 191 -29.58 1.60 -9.18
N ASP A 192 -28.70 2.49 -8.73
CA ASP A 192 -28.98 3.93 -8.65
C ASP A 192 -29.17 4.58 -10.01
N TYR A 193 -28.73 3.93 -11.09
CA TYR A 193 -28.76 4.45 -12.45
C TYR A 193 -29.69 3.68 -13.38
N MET A 194 -30.54 2.78 -12.85
CA MET A 194 -31.45 1.94 -13.66
C MET A 194 -32.45 2.76 -14.49
N ASP A 195 -32.84 3.95 -14.03
CA ASP A 195 -33.74 4.86 -14.76
C ASP A 195 -33.10 5.46 -16.01
N THR A 196 -31.75 5.34 -16.14
CA THR A 196 -31.04 5.80 -17.34
C THR A 196 -31.20 4.78 -18.47
N ALA A 197 -32.05 5.10 -19.46
CA ALA A 197 -32.37 4.20 -20.57
C ALA A 197 -31.16 3.78 -21.41
N SER A 198 -30.16 4.66 -21.57
CA SER A 198 -28.95 4.38 -22.35
C SER A 198 -27.91 3.60 -21.51
N ARG A 199 -27.59 2.36 -21.89
CA ARG A 199 -26.55 1.55 -21.26
C ARG A 199 -25.18 2.25 -21.21
N LEU A 200 -24.82 2.98 -22.28
CA LEU A 200 -23.57 3.71 -22.34
C LEU A 200 -23.52 4.87 -21.33
N LYS A 201 -24.64 5.63 -21.20
CA LYS A 201 -24.74 6.71 -20.22
C LYS A 201 -24.70 6.16 -18.79
N ARG A 202 -25.43 5.07 -18.52
CA ARG A 202 -25.42 4.39 -17.21
C ARG A 202 -24.02 3.95 -16.83
N PHE A 203 -23.30 3.30 -17.72
CA PHE A 203 -21.91 2.91 -17.47
C PHE A 203 -20.98 4.09 -17.17
N ARG A 204 -21.19 5.23 -17.87
CA ARG A 204 -20.44 6.46 -17.56
C ARG A 204 -20.76 6.97 -16.15
N GLN A 205 -22.03 7.00 -15.75
CA GLN A 205 -22.45 7.43 -14.41
C GLN A 205 -21.85 6.54 -13.31
N ILE A 206 -21.83 5.21 -13.52
CA ILE A 206 -21.16 4.28 -12.59
C ILE A 206 -19.67 4.62 -12.45
N ARG A 207 -18.97 4.87 -13.55
CA ARG A 207 -17.57 5.27 -13.54
C ARG A 207 -17.30 6.63 -12.92
N GLU A 208 -18.31 7.47 -12.81
CA GLU A 208 -18.25 8.77 -12.14
C GLU A 208 -18.73 8.73 -10.68
N ASN A 209 -19.16 7.56 -10.19
CA ASN A 209 -19.60 7.39 -8.82
C ASN A 209 -18.39 7.33 -7.85
N PRO A 210 -18.35 8.13 -6.76
CA PRO A 210 -17.23 8.17 -5.84
C PRO A 210 -17.02 6.86 -5.05
N HIS A 211 -18.08 6.12 -4.73
CA HIS A 211 -17.97 4.82 -4.06
C HIS A 211 -17.36 3.76 -4.97
N TYR A 212 -17.71 3.78 -6.26
CA TYR A 212 -17.12 2.88 -7.24
C TYR A 212 -15.64 3.17 -7.48
N ASN A 213 -15.22 4.42 -7.26
CA ASN A 213 -13.84 4.90 -7.38
C ASN A 213 -13.12 5.05 -6.03
N ALA A 214 -13.63 4.47 -4.95
CA ALA A 214 -12.95 4.48 -3.66
C ALA A 214 -11.55 3.83 -3.78
N LEU A 215 -10.59 4.39 -3.03
CA LEU A 215 -9.20 3.94 -2.95
C LEU A 215 -9.08 2.76 -2.02
#